data_c92030d95413c44ca7e095e75ce1cfba
#
_entry.id   c92030d95413c44ca7e095e75ce1cfba
#
_cell.length_a   1.000
_cell.length_b   1.000
_cell.length_c   1.000
_cell.angle_alpha   90.00
_cell.angle_beta   90.00
_cell.angle_gamma   90.00
#
_symmetry.space_group_name_H-M   'P 1'
#
loop_
_entity.id
_entity.type
_entity.pdbx_description
1 polymer ?
#
loop_
_entity_poly.entity_id
_entity_poly.type
_entity_poly.pdbx_seq_one_letter_code
_entity_poly.pdbx_strand_id
1 'polypeptide(L)'
;FGLLVGLSPSLFWFIFIRIFQGLGSAGLINLVVVIISDNWVSLDRARLIGQNAAAITISVAVYPVVGGVITDLIGWRWTFLAFLAPLVVAFFVSRNLQDHQPGLDVSVRGQISGALSEVVKPAIATNLVIVMILFMAIFGLFQSLLPVHLEREFGLLPTGRGLVASAPAIVAASSALAVARVRKKLQGGIIIYVSLLIWGISFLMMGFGSLPILVLATMIYGLSEGLMIPTLQDLVAENAPEQLRGALLAMWTGAARLGQTVGPVAVSLALMGLSTSFILILAGIAMIFISGLASFTRTLIVSPEADQTGRFNG
;
A
#
# COMPACT_ATOMS: atom_id res chain seq x y z
N PHE A 1 8.02 -8.94 -20.62
CA PHE A 1 7.96 -10.01 -19.60
C PHE A 1 6.54 -10.25 -19.10
N GLY A 2 5.70 -9.24 -18.83
CA GLY A 2 4.33 -9.43 -18.34
C GLY A 2 3.48 -10.39 -19.18
N LEU A 3 3.51 -10.28 -20.50
CA LEU A 3 2.81 -11.19 -21.41
C LEU A 3 3.35 -12.64 -21.35
N LEU A 4 4.68 -12.79 -21.20
CA LEU A 4 5.33 -14.10 -21.17
C LEU A 4 4.92 -14.92 -19.93
N VAL A 5 4.46 -14.27 -18.87
CA VAL A 5 3.95 -14.96 -17.66
C VAL A 5 2.76 -15.85 -18.00
N GLY A 6 1.83 -15.39 -18.85
CA GLY A 6 0.69 -16.17 -19.31
C GLY A 6 1.05 -17.41 -20.12
N LEU A 7 2.24 -17.41 -20.75
CA LEU A 7 2.76 -18.50 -21.57
C LEU A 7 3.68 -19.46 -20.79
N SER A 8 3.90 -19.22 -19.49
CA SER A 8 4.84 -20.02 -18.69
C SER A 8 4.42 -21.50 -18.63
N PRO A 9 5.31 -22.44 -19.00
CA PRO A 9 4.97 -23.87 -19.01
C PRO A 9 5.07 -24.51 -17.63
N SER A 10 5.81 -23.90 -16.70
CA SER A 10 6.00 -24.40 -15.33
C SER A 10 6.16 -23.29 -14.30
N LEU A 11 6.05 -23.64 -13.01
CA LEU A 11 6.24 -22.72 -11.91
C LEU A 11 7.63 -22.06 -11.93
N PHE A 12 8.67 -22.80 -12.31
CA PHE A 12 10.04 -22.27 -12.44
C PHE A 12 10.08 -21.12 -13.46
N TRP A 13 9.58 -21.32 -14.66
CA TRP A 13 9.51 -20.30 -15.69
C TRP A 13 8.63 -19.12 -15.29
N PHE A 14 7.52 -19.40 -14.63
CA PHE A 14 6.64 -18.36 -14.08
C PHE A 14 7.41 -17.42 -13.12
N ILE A 15 8.13 -17.99 -12.13
CA ILE A 15 8.92 -17.20 -11.17
C ILE A 15 10.06 -16.46 -11.87
N PHE A 16 10.79 -17.15 -12.77
CA PHE A 16 11.89 -16.54 -13.52
C PHE A 16 11.45 -15.31 -14.31
N ILE A 17 10.37 -15.40 -15.08
CA ILE A 17 9.83 -14.29 -15.86
C ILE A 17 9.34 -13.16 -14.92
N ARG A 18 8.77 -13.49 -13.77
CA ARG A 18 8.32 -12.51 -12.76
C ARG A 18 9.46 -11.67 -12.18
N ILE A 19 10.66 -12.23 -12.04
CA ILE A 19 11.83 -11.47 -11.59
C ILE A 19 12.13 -10.32 -12.58
N PHE A 20 12.20 -10.61 -13.87
CA PHE A 20 12.46 -9.58 -14.89
C PHE A 20 11.30 -8.59 -15.04
N GLN A 21 10.07 -9.07 -14.91
CA GLN A 21 8.90 -8.18 -14.88
C GLN A 21 8.98 -7.22 -13.70
N GLY A 22 9.36 -7.72 -12.52
CA GLY A 22 9.54 -6.92 -11.30
C GLY A 22 10.62 -5.84 -11.48
N LEU A 23 11.77 -6.19 -12.04
CA LEU A 23 12.85 -5.26 -12.36
C LEU A 23 12.36 -4.14 -13.30
N GLY A 24 11.63 -4.49 -14.37
CA GLY A 24 11.10 -3.51 -15.31
C GLY A 24 10.00 -2.62 -14.72
N SER A 25 9.23 -3.09 -13.74
CA SER A 25 8.13 -2.33 -13.13
C SER A 25 8.56 -1.50 -11.92
N ALA A 26 9.73 -1.76 -11.34
CA ALA A 26 10.17 -1.16 -10.07
C ALA A 26 10.22 0.38 -10.10
N GLY A 27 10.57 0.97 -11.26
CA GLY A 27 10.66 2.42 -11.42
C GLY A 27 9.37 3.09 -11.88
N LEU A 28 8.42 2.37 -12.48
CA LEU A 28 7.33 2.98 -13.24
C LEU A 28 6.46 3.94 -12.41
N ILE A 29 6.08 3.54 -11.19
CA ILE A 29 5.20 4.36 -10.34
C ILE A 29 5.89 5.68 -9.96
N ASN A 30 7.18 5.64 -9.62
CA ASN A 30 7.93 6.81 -9.20
C ASN A 30 8.30 7.70 -10.40
N LEU A 31 8.67 7.11 -11.53
CA LEU A 31 9.03 7.84 -12.75
C LEU A 31 7.89 8.71 -13.28
N VAL A 32 6.63 8.27 -13.19
CA VAL A 32 5.48 9.09 -13.58
C VAL A 32 5.44 10.39 -12.80
N VAL A 33 5.66 10.33 -11.48
CA VAL A 33 5.64 11.54 -10.62
C VAL A 33 6.83 12.45 -10.95
N VAL A 34 8.02 11.88 -11.21
CA VAL A 34 9.21 12.63 -11.62
C VAL A 34 8.95 13.35 -12.96
N ILE A 35 8.50 12.63 -13.98
CA ILE A 35 8.20 13.18 -15.31
C ILE A 35 7.18 14.32 -15.21
N ILE A 36 6.12 14.15 -14.42
CA ILE A 36 5.14 15.22 -14.18
C ILE A 36 5.80 16.41 -13.49
N SER A 37 6.66 16.16 -12.51
CA SER A 37 7.32 17.23 -11.76
C SER A 37 8.32 18.04 -12.58
N ASP A 38 8.98 17.41 -13.53
CA ASP A 38 10.00 18.03 -14.37
C ASP A 38 9.39 18.83 -15.54
N ASN A 39 8.22 18.39 -16.04
CA ASN A 39 7.63 18.99 -17.24
C ASN A 39 6.47 19.96 -16.95
N TRP A 40 5.89 19.96 -15.78
CA TRP A 40 4.76 20.83 -15.42
C TRP A 40 4.97 21.52 -14.08
N VAL A 41 4.42 22.74 -13.97
CA VAL A 41 4.54 23.58 -12.76
C VAL A 41 3.18 23.92 -12.15
N SER A 42 3.17 24.30 -10.87
CA SER A 42 2.02 24.85 -10.16
C SER A 42 0.74 24.00 -10.27
N LEU A 43 -0.34 24.57 -10.75
CA LEU A 43 -1.67 23.95 -10.79
C LEU A 43 -1.75 22.75 -11.75
N ASP A 44 -1.06 22.80 -12.89
CA ASP A 44 -1.06 21.70 -13.86
C ASP A 44 -0.35 20.47 -13.28
N ARG A 45 0.78 20.68 -12.60
CA ARG A 45 1.48 19.61 -11.87
C ARG A 45 0.57 18.96 -10.83
N ALA A 46 -0.09 19.76 -9.99
CA ALA A 46 -1.00 19.24 -8.96
C ALA A 46 -2.18 18.46 -9.58
N ARG A 47 -2.73 18.96 -10.68
CA ARG A 47 -3.81 18.29 -11.42
C ARG A 47 -3.36 16.93 -11.97
N LEU A 48 -2.20 16.85 -12.61
CA LEU A 48 -1.68 15.61 -13.22
C LEU A 48 -1.31 14.58 -12.15
N ILE A 49 -0.72 15.00 -11.03
CA ILE A 49 -0.48 14.10 -9.87
C ILE A 49 -1.80 13.57 -9.33
N GLY A 50 -2.82 14.42 -9.21
CA GLY A 50 -4.16 14.00 -8.81
C GLY A 50 -4.81 13.00 -9.78
N GLN A 51 -4.66 13.21 -11.08
CA GLN A 51 -5.14 12.27 -12.10
C GLN A 51 -4.41 10.93 -12.02
N ASN A 52 -3.09 10.94 -11.82
CA ASN A 52 -2.32 9.71 -11.62
C ASN A 52 -2.78 8.92 -10.37
N ALA A 53 -2.99 9.61 -9.26
CA ALA A 53 -3.53 8.99 -8.04
C ALA A 53 -4.93 8.40 -8.27
N ALA A 54 -5.81 9.13 -8.97
CA ALA A 54 -7.14 8.64 -9.33
C ALA A 54 -7.07 7.40 -10.23
N ALA A 55 -6.19 7.40 -11.24
CA ALA A 55 -6.00 6.25 -12.12
C ALA A 55 -5.53 5.00 -11.34
N ILE A 56 -4.61 5.15 -10.40
CA ILE A 56 -4.15 4.06 -9.53
C ILE A 56 -5.33 3.52 -8.70
N THR A 57 -6.11 4.40 -8.07
CA THR A 57 -7.25 4.02 -7.22
C THR A 57 -8.33 3.27 -8.03
N ILE A 58 -8.68 3.78 -9.21
CA ILE A 58 -9.62 3.14 -10.13
C ILE A 58 -9.10 1.76 -10.55
N SER A 59 -7.81 1.66 -10.84
CA SER A 59 -7.18 0.39 -11.23
C SER A 59 -7.27 -0.65 -10.11
N VAL A 60 -7.01 -0.27 -8.87
CA VAL A 60 -7.13 -1.16 -7.69
C VAL A 60 -8.57 -1.64 -7.50
N ALA A 61 -9.58 -0.81 -7.80
CA ALA A 61 -10.98 -1.17 -7.72
C ALA A 61 -11.44 -2.06 -8.89
N VAL A 62 -10.95 -1.83 -10.10
CA VAL A 62 -11.47 -2.46 -11.33
C VAL A 62 -10.74 -3.75 -11.68
N TYR A 63 -9.41 -3.77 -11.58
CA TYR A 63 -8.62 -4.92 -12.06
C TYR A 63 -8.94 -6.26 -11.38
N PRO A 64 -9.23 -6.36 -10.06
CA PRO A 64 -9.60 -7.64 -9.46
C PRO A 64 -10.89 -8.22 -10.06
N VAL A 65 -11.87 -7.37 -10.34
CA VAL A 65 -13.13 -7.80 -10.98
C VAL A 65 -12.90 -8.25 -12.41
N VAL A 66 -12.20 -7.43 -13.20
CA VAL A 66 -11.88 -7.75 -14.61
C VAL A 66 -11.07 -9.04 -14.70
N GLY A 67 -10.03 -9.17 -13.84
CA GLY A 67 -9.21 -10.36 -13.77
C GLY A 67 -10.02 -11.60 -13.37
N GLY A 68 -10.95 -11.46 -12.43
CA GLY A 68 -11.89 -12.51 -12.03
C GLY A 68 -12.77 -12.96 -13.19
N VAL A 69 -13.44 -12.03 -13.87
CA VAL A 69 -14.30 -12.32 -15.03
C VAL A 69 -13.54 -13.01 -16.16
N ILE A 70 -12.34 -12.51 -16.51
CA ILE A 70 -11.51 -13.14 -17.53
C ILE A 70 -11.12 -14.57 -17.10
N THR A 71 -10.78 -14.77 -15.83
CA THR A 71 -10.41 -16.07 -15.29
C THR A 71 -11.56 -17.06 -15.36
N ASP A 72 -12.78 -16.64 -15.03
CA ASP A 72 -13.97 -17.50 -15.08
C ASP A 72 -14.38 -17.86 -16.51
N LEU A 73 -14.25 -16.93 -17.46
CA LEU A 73 -14.70 -17.12 -18.84
C LEU A 73 -13.71 -17.90 -19.70
N ILE A 74 -12.42 -17.56 -19.62
CA ILE A 74 -11.39 -18.09 -20.55
C ILE A 74 -10.12 -18.56 -19.86
N GLY A 75 -10.03 -18.44 -18.53
CA GLY A 75 -8.92 -18.91 -17.71
C GLY A 75 -7.89 -17.82 -17.35
N TRP A 76 -7.18 -18.06 -16.26
CA TRP A 76 -6.27 -17.09 -15.63
C TRP A 76 -5.10 -16.64 -16.53
N ARG A 77 -4.65 -17.48 -17.45
CA ARG A 77 -3.54 -17.15 -18.36
C ARG A 77 -3.85 -15.95 -19.25
N TRP A 78 -5.09 -15.77 -19.63
CA TRP A 78 -5.55 -14.68 -20.50
C TRP A 78 -5.57 -13.32 -19.79
N THR A 79 -5.57 -13.28 -18.46
CA THR A 79 -5.47 -12.02 -17.70
C THR A 79 -4.17 -11.28 -18.01
N PHE A 80 -3.10 -12.00 -18.43
CA PHE A 80 -1.83 -11.39 -18.78
C PHE A 80 -1.84 -10.63 -20.11
N LEU A 81 -2.88 -10.76 -20.94
CA LEU A 81 -3.07 -9.89 -22.11
C LEU A 81 -3.24 -8.42 -21.73
N ALA A 82 -3.66 -8.11 -20.49
CA ALA A 82 -3.70 -6.74 -20.00
C ALA A 82 -2.33 -6.03 -20.10
N PHE A 83 -1.22 -6.78 -20.14
CA PHE A 83 0.12 -6.22 -20.35
C PHE A 83 0.41 -5.75 -21.79
N LEU A 84 -0.52 -5.94 -22.72
CA LEU A 84 -0.45 -5.28 -24.04
C LEU A 84 -0.65 -3.75 -23.93
N ALA A 85 -1.53 -3.30 -23.03
CA ALA A 85 -1.80 -1.87 -22.88
C ALA A 85 -0.54 -1.07 -22.47
N PRO A 86 0.28 -1.47 -21.48
CA PRO A 86 1.56 -0.83 -21.19
C PRO A 86 2.56 -0.80 -22.36
N LEU A 87 2.55 -1.79 -23.25
CA LEU A 87 3.43 -1.77 -24.44
C LEU A 87 3.02 -0.65 -25.41
N VAL A 88 1.71 -0.47 -25.62
CA VAL A 88 1.20 0.64 -26.43
C VAL A 88 1.58 1.98 -25.81
N VAL A 89 1.40 2.12 -24.50
CA VAL A 89 1.80 3.34 -23.77
C VAL A 89 3.31 3.56 -23.89
N ALA A 90 4.14 2.54 -23.69
CA ALA A 90 5.59 2.63 -23.81
C ALA A 90 6.03 3.10 -25.20
N PHE A 91 5.36 2.64 -26.25
CA PHE A 91 5.60 3.09 -27.62
C PHE A 91 5.33 4.60 -27.79
N PHE A 92 4.22 5.10 -27.29
CA PHE A 92 3.90 6.52 -27.35
C PHE A 92 4.84 7.37 -26.48
N VAL A 93 5.16 6.91 -25.30
CA VAL A 93 6.09 7.58 -24.38
C VAL A 93 7.48 7.68 -25.01
N SER A 94 8.01 6.59 -25.58
CA SER A 94 9.35 6.58 -26.21
C SER A 94 9.49 7.52 -27.39
N ARG A 95 8.36 7.88 -28.06
CA ARG A 95 8.37 8.80 -29.20
C ARG A 95 8.16 10.26 -28.82
N ASN A 96 7.53 10.55 -27.69
CA ASN A 96 7.11 11.90 -27.33
C ASN A 96 7.84 12.48 -26.11
N LEU A 97 8.52 11.65 -25.29
CA LEU A 97 9.32 12.15 -24.18
C LEU A 97 10.71 12.54 -24.67
N GLN A 98 11.08 13.80 -24.43
CA GLN A 98 12.44 14.28 -24.65
C GLN A 98 13.33 13.84 -23.48
N ASP A 99 14.55 13.43 -23.79
CA ASP A 99 15.57 13.11 -22.77
C ASP A 99 15.88 14.36 -21.95
N HIS A 100 15.39 14.36 -20.72
CA HIS A 100 15.79 15.33 -19.71
C HIS A 100 16.97 14.74 -18.94
N GLN A 101 18.15 15.35 -19.10
CA GLN A 101 19.28 15.03 -18.23
C GLN A 101 19.07 15.79 -16.91
N PRO A 102 18.74 15.12 -15.79
CA PRO A 102 18.69 15.80 -14.50
C PRO A 102 20.11 16.26 -14.14
N GLY A 103 20.26 17.53 -13.84
CA GLY A 103 21.46 18.05 -13.21
C GLY A 103 21.62 17.43 -11.83
N LEU A 104 22.41 16.36 -11.73
CA LEU A 104 22.73 15.68 -10.47
C LEU A 104 23.86 16.42 -9.78
N ASP A 105 23.58 17.55 -9.15
CA ASP A 105 24.51 18.25 -8.25
C ASP A 105 24.32 17.89 -6.76
N VAL A 106 23.55 16.83 -6.46
CA VAL A 106 23.30 16.44 -5.06
C VAL A 106 24.06 15.17 -4.70
N SER A 107 24.92 15.25 -3.69
CA SER A 107 25.60 14.07 -3.13
C SER A 107 24.57 13.09 -2.54
N VAL A 108 24.15 12.10 -3.34
CA VAL A 108 23.25 11.01 -2.93
C VAL A 108 23.75 10.32 -1.65
N ARG A 109 25.07 10.17 -1.53
CA ARG A 109 25.69 9.56 -0.35
C ARG A 109 25.48 10.38 0.93
N GLY A 110 25.54 11.70 0.84
CA GLY A 110 25.27 12.59 1.97
C GLY A 110 23.82 12.55 2.42
N GLN A 111 22.89 12.50 1.47
CA GLN A 111 21.46 12.38 1.78
C GLN A 111 21.11 11.04 2.41
N ILE A 112 21.67 9.92 1.92
CA ILE A 112 21.46 8.59 2.49
C ILE A 112 22.04 8.53 3.91
N SER A 113 23.26 9.00 4.12
CA SER A 113 23.90 9.00 5.44
C SER A 113 23.12 9.85 6.45
N GLY A 114 22.67 11.04 6.04
CA GLY A 114 21.84 11.91 6.86
C GLY A 114 20.49 11.29 7.19
N ALA A 115 19.82 10.66 6.22
CA ALA A 115 18.56 10.00 6.45
C ALA A 115 18.70 8.77 7.37
N LEU A 116 19.78 8.00 7.26
CA LEU A 116 20.06 6.88 8.17
C LEU A 116 20.22 7.33 9.63
N SER A 117 20.82 8.49 9.88
CA SER A 117 20.91 9.05 11.24
C SER A 117 19.55 9.47 11.81
N GLU A 118 18.62 9.89 10.96
CA GLU A 118 17.25 10.24 11.36
C GLU A 118 16.37 9.01 11.65
N VAL A 119 16.60 7.90 10.94
CA VAL A 119 15.85 6.64 11.15
C VAL A 119 15.99 6.09 12.58
N VAL A 120 17.08 6.40 13.27
CA VAL A 120 17.29 5.99 14.67
C VAL A 120 16.37 6.74 15.64
N LYS A 121 15.79 7.89 15.23
CA LYS A 121 14.84 8.62 16.07
C LYS A 121 13.57 7.81 16.27
N PRO A 122 13.09 7.63 17.52
CA PRO A 122 11.98 6.75 17.84
C PRO A 122 10.71 7.01 17.02
N ALA A 123 10.37 8.26 16.77
CA ALA A 123 9.18 8.63 15.98
C ALA A 123 9.26 8.12 14.54
N ILE A 124 10.41 8.30 13.87
CA ILE A 124 10.63 7.86 12.48
C ILE A 124 10.75 6.33 12.44
N ALA A 125 11.53 5.73 13.34
CA ALA A 125 11.68 4.28 13.43
C ALA A 125 10.32 3.57 13.62
N THR A 126 9.50 4.05 14.56
CA THR A 126 8.17 3.49 14.82
C THR A 126 7.27 3.61 13.59
N ASN A 127 7.30 4.76 12.90
CA ASN A 127 6.51 4.96 11.68
C ASN A 127 6.94 3.98 10.56
N LEU A 128 8.26 3.78 10.36
CA LEU A 128 8.79 2.85 9.37
C LEU A 128 8.41 1.39 9.69
N VAL A 129 8.42 1.00 10.96
CA VAL A 129 7.98 -0.33 11.39
C VAL A 129 6.49 -0.51 11.16
N ILE A 130 5.67 0.49 11.53
CA ILE A 130 4.22 0.43 11.32
C ILE A 130 3.89 0.33 9.84
N VAL A 131 4.52 1.11 8.96
CA VAL A 131 4.25 1.01 7.52
C VAL A 131 4.68 -0.34 6.95
N MET A 132 5.79 -0.92 7.42
CA MET A 132 6.19 -2.25 7.01
C MET A 132 5.13 -3.30 7.39
N ILE A 133 4.67 -3.29 8.65
CA ILE A 133 3.61 -4.19 9.14
C ILE A 133 2.30 -3.97 8.36
N LEU A 134 1.95 -2.72 8.10
CA LEU A 134 0.79 -2.34 7.31
C LEU A 134 0.83 -2.99 5.92
N PHE A 135 1.93 -2.83 5.20
CA PHE A 135 2.07 -3.39 3.86
C PHE A 135 2.22 -4.93 3.87
N MET A 136 2.77 -5.53 4.95
CA MET A 136 2.68 -6.97 5.18
C MET A 136 1.23 -7.44 5.26
N ALA A 137 0.38 -6.73 5.99
CA ALA A 137 -1.03 -7.07 6.13
C ALA A 137 -1.80 -6.85 4.82
N ILE A 138 -1.60 -5.73 4.12
CA ILE A 138 -2.24 -5.46 2.82
C ILE A 138 -1.92 -6.58 1.82
N PHE A 139 -0.64 -6.86 1.61
CA PHE A 139 -0.21 -7.78 0.56
C PHE A 139 -0.25 -9.24 0.98
N GLY A 140 0.03 -9.55 2.26
CA GLY A 140 -0.04 -10.91 2.80
C GLY A 140 -1.47 -11.35 3.10
N LEU A 141 -2.15 -10.63 3.96
CA LEU A 141 -3.47 -11.04 4.45
C LEU A 141 -4.58 -10.67 3.47
N PHE A 142 -4.63 -9.41 3.03
CA PHE A 142 -5.74 -8.96 2.20
C PHE A 142 -5.58 -9.41 0.74
N GLN A 143 -4.43 -9.20 0.10
CA GLN A 143 -4.28 -9.53 -1.32
C GLN A 143 -3.93 -11.00 -1.60
N SER A 144 -3.21 -11.69 -0.71
CA SER A 144 -2.81 -13.09 -0.92
C SER A 144 -3.72 -14.07 -0.20
N LEU A 145 -4.02 -13.88 1.10
CA LEU A 145 -4.78 -14.84 1.89
C LEU A 145 -6.28 -14.76 1.65
N LEU A 146 -6.85 -13.54 1.58
CA LEU A 146 -8.30 -13.36 1.48
C LEU A 146 -8.91 -14.06 0.25
N PRO A 147 -8.35 -13.97 -0.98
CA PRO A 147 -8.88 -14.71 -2.11
C PRO A 147 -8.86 -16.24 -1.91
N VAL A 148 -7.84 -16.77 -1.24
CA VAL A 148 -7.74 -18.20 -0.90
C VAL A 148 -8.78 -18.58 0.16
N HIS A 149 -8.99 -17.71 1.16
CA HIS A 149 -10.02 -17.90 2.18
C HIS A 149 -11.43 -17.91 1.57
N LEU A 150 -11.72 -16.95 0.68
CA LEU A 150 -13.01 -16.87 -0.03
C LEU A 150 -13.28 -18.11 -0.89
N GLU A 151 -12.25 -18.68 -1.50
CA GLU A 151 -12.36 -19.93 -2.25
C GLU A 151 -12.59 -21.13 -1.35
N ARG A 152 -11.76 -21.31 -0.32
CA ARG A 152 -11.79 -22.50 0.54
C ARG A 152 -13.01 -22.57 1.44
N GLU A 153 -13.41 -21.44 2.04
CA GLU A 153 -14.51 -21.43 3.03
C GLU A 153 -15.88 -21.16 2.39
N PHE A 154 -15.94 -20.43 1.29
CA PHE A 154 -17.21 -20.01 0.68
C PHE A 154 -17.38 -20.51 -0.75
N GLY A 155 -16.41 -21.19 -1.34
CA GLY A 155 -16.48 -21.71 -2.71
C GLY A 155 -16.66 -20.63 -3.79
N LEU A 156 -16.22 -19.37 -3.52
CA LEU A 156 -16.41 -18.27 -4.45
C LEU A 156 -15.55 -18.43 -5.70
N LEU A 157 -16.19 -18.23 -6.85
CA LEU A 157 -15.54 -18.13 -8.15
C LEU A 157 -14.63 -16.88 -8.22
N PRO A 158 -13.62 -16.87 -9.12
CA PRO A 158 -12.72 -15.74 -9.33
C PRO A 158 -13.38 -14.37 -9.42
N THR A 159 -14.51 -14.24 -10.15
CA THR A 159 -15.28 -12.99 -10.22
C THR A 159 -15.80 -12.55 -8.84
N GLY A 160 -16.37 -13.47 -8.07
CA GLY A 160 -16.87 -13.20 -6.72
C GLY A 160 -15.75 -12.74 -5.78
N ARG A 161 -14.59 -13.41 -5.85
CA ARG A 161 -13.40 -13.01 -5.09
C ARG A 161 -12.91 -11.62 -5.49
N GLY A 162 -12.90 -11.32 -6.79
CA GLY A 162 -12.55 -10.00 -7.32
C GLY A 162 -13.49 -8.89 -6.84
N LEU A 163 -14.80 -9.14 -6.80
CA LEU A 163 -15.80 -8.19 -6.28
C LEU A 163 -15.56 -7.88 -4.80
N VAL A 164 -15.34 -8.91 -3.97
CA VAL A 164 -15.03 -8.72 -2.53
C VAL A 164 -13.73 -7.95 -2.34
N ALA A 165 -12.68 -8.29 -3.11
CA ALA A 165 -11.38 -7.62 -3.03
C ALA A 165 -11.44 -6.15 -3.50
N SER A 166 -12.38 -5.79 -4.37
CA SER A 166 -12.57 -4.42 -4.88
C SER A 166 -13.40 -3.53 -3.96
N ALA A 167 -14.28 -4.11 -3.13
CA ALA A 167 -15.20 -3.37 -2.28
C ALA A 167 -14.52 -2.32 -1.37
N PRO A 168 -13.39 -2.60 -0.71
CA PRO A 168 -12.74 -1.62 0.17
C PRO A 168 -12.15 -0.42 -0.57
N ALA A 169 -11.81 -0.55 -1.87
CA ALA A 169 -11.14 0.53 -2.61
C ALA A 169 -11.99 1.82 -2.68
N ILE A 170 -13.31 1.70 -2.83
CA ILE A 170 -14.23 2.85 -2.87
C ILE A 170 -14.26 3.54 -1.49
N VAL A 171 -14.33 2.74 -0.42
CA VAL A 171 -14.37 3.26 0.95
C VAL A 171 -13.03 3.88 1.32
N ALA A 172 -11.90 3.24 0.95
CA ALA A 172 -10.56 3.77 1.16
C ALA A 172 -10.34 5.11 0.44
N ALA A 173 -10.77 5.22 -0.82
CA ALA A 173 -10.69 6.48 -1.56
C ALA A 173 -11.50 7.60 -0.87
N SER A 174 -12.71 7.30 -0.44
CA SER A 174 -13.59 8.25 0.25
C SER A 174 -13.00 8.70 1.59
N SER A 175 -12.44 7.77 2.37
CA SER A 175 -11.80 8.09 3.65
C SER A 175 -10.49 8.84 3.48
N ALA A 176 -9.70 8.54 2.43
CA ALA A 176 -8.48 9.28 2.11
C ALA A 176 -8.78 10.76 1.80
N LEU A 177 -9.87 11.07 1.09
CA LEU A 177 -10.32 12.44 0.85
C LEU A 177 -10.74 13.16 2.15
N ALA A 178 -11.14 12.41 3.18
CA ALA A 178 -11.53 12.98 4.47
C ALA A 178 -10.34 13.21 5.43
N VAL A 179 -9.13 12.69 5.13
CA VAL A 179 -7.95 12.77 6.02
C VAL A 179 -7.69 14.19 6.53
N ALA A 180 -7.69 15.18 5.64
CA ALA A 180 -7.42 16.57 6.03
C ALA A 180 -8.46 17.11 7.06
N ARG A 181 -9.73 16.68 6.95
CA ARG A 181 -10.79 17.06 7.91
C ARG A 181 -10.62 16.33 9.24
N VAL A 182 -10.23 15.06 9.20
CA VAL A 182 -10.00 14.23 10.39
C VAL A 182 -8.76 14.71 11.14
N ARG A 183 -7.68 15.05 10.45
CA ARG A 183 -6.43 15.60 11.01
C ARG A 183 -6.62 16.94 11.71
N LYS A 184 -7.60 17.76 11.30
CA LYS A 184 -7.97 19.00 12.02
C LYS A 184 -8.57 18.74 13.41
N LYS A 185 -9.13 17.55 13.64
CA LYS A 185 -9.82 17.20 14.90
C LYS A 185 -9.05 16.21 15.75
N LEU A 186 -8.22 15.35 15.13
CA LEU A 186 -7.52 14.28 15.79
C LEU A 186 -6.03 14.33 15.45
N GLN A 187 -5.20 14.07 16.45
CA GLN A 187 -3.76 13.90 16.28
C GLN A 187 -3.45 12.66 15.41
N GLY A 188 -2.40 12.72 14.60
CA GLY A 188 -2.02 11.63 13.69
C GLY A 188 -1.79 10.30 14.40
N GLY A 189 -1.17 10.30 15.57
CA GLY A 189 -0.99 9.09 16.38
C GLY A 189 -2.30 8.44 16.78
N ILE A 190 -3.34 9.23 17.12
CA ILE A 190 -4.68 8.72 17.45
C ILE A 190 -5.31 8.04 16.23
N ILE A 191 -5.18 8.66 15.05
CA ILE A 191 -5.70 8.09 13.81
C ILE A 191 -5.05 6.74 13.53
N ILE A 192 -3.73 6.62 13.73
CA ILE A 192 -3.00 5.38 13.45
C ILE A 192 -3.45 4.25 14.39
N TYR A 193 -3.47 4.47 15.71
CA TYR A 193 -3.82 3.36 16.60
C TYR A 193 -5.31 2.97 16.49
N VAL A 194 -6.22 3.94 16.28
CA VAL A 194 -7.63 3.63 16.02
C VAL A 194 -7.78 2.84 14.71
N SER A 195 -7.04 3.21 13.67
CA SER A 195 -7.06 2.48 12.39
C SER A 195 -6.50 1.06 12.53
N LEU A 196 -5.44 0.85 13.31
CA LEU A 196 -4.91 -0.49 13.61
C LEU A 196 -5.93 -1.34 14.40
N LEU A 197 -6.63 -0.74 15.36
CA LEU A 197 -7.70 -1.41 16.11
C LEU A 197 -8.84 -1.84 15.17
N ILE A 198 -9.29 -0.94 14.29
CA ILE A 198 -10.32 -1.23 13.30
C ILE A 198 -9.86 -2.35 12.35
N TRP A 199 -8.60 -2.36 11.91
CA TRP A 199 -8.04 -3.46 11.13
C TRP A 199 -8.06 -4.78 11.87
N GLY A 200 -7.66 -4.78 13.14
CA GLY A 200 -7.71 -5.97 13.97
C GLY A 200 -9.13 -6.55 14.06
N ILE A 201 -10.11 -5.70 14.33
CA ILE A 201 -11.54 -6.09 14.35
C ILE A 201 -11.97 -6.61 12.98
N SER A 202 -11.57 -5.95 11.89
CA SER A 202 -11.91 -6.39 10.52
C SER A 202 -11.34 -7.76 10.20
N PHE A 203 -10.09 -8.06 10.56
CA PHE A 203 -9.50 -9.39 10.34
C PHE A 203 -10.15 -10.46 11.21
N LEU A 204 -10.55 -10.16 12.46
CA LEU A 204 -11.35 -11.08 13.27
C LEU A 204 -12.70 -11.36 12.62
N MET A 205 -13.42 -10.34 12.15
CA MET A 205 -14.67 -10.50 11.44
C MET A 205 -14.53 -11.32 10.15
N MET A 206 -13.43 -11.16 9.42
CA MET A 206 -13.13 -11.97 8.24
C MET A 206 -12.86 -13.43 8.60
N GLY A 207 -12.19 -13.71 9.73
CA GLY A 207 -11.85 -15.06 10.16
C GLY A 207 -13.00 -15.85 10.77
N PHE A 208 -13.93 -15.18 11.47
CA PHE A 208 -15.08 -15.82 12.14
C PHE A 208 -16.41 -15.64 11.41
N GLY A 209 -16.51 -14.68 10.48
CA GLY A 209 -17.77 -14.23 9.95
C GLY A 209 -18.33 -15.09 8.83
N SER A 210 -19.65 -15.00 8.64
CA SER A 210 -20.30 -15.43 7.41
C SER A 210 -19.91 -14.50 6.26
N LEU A 211 -20.17 -14.89 5.00
CA LEU A 211 -19.82 -14.10 3.82
C LEU A 211 -20.31 -12.64 3.87
N PRO A 212 -21.57 -12.32 4.28
CA PRO A 212 -22.00 -10.93 4.44
C PRO A 212 -21.19 -10.15 5.49
N ILE A 213 -20.85 -10.79 6.62
CA ILE A 213 -20.03 -10.19 7.67
C ILE A 213 -18.61 -9.93 7.14
N LEU A 214 -18.04 -10.87 6.39
CA LEU A 214 -16.73 -10.72 5.76
C LEU A 214 -16.71 -9.55 4.78
N VAL A 215 -17.73 -9.42 3.91
CA VAL A 215 -17.85 -8.28 2.97
C VAL A 215 -17.93 -6.96 3.72
N LEU A 216 -18.73 -6.87 4.79
CA LEU A 216 -18.79 -5.69 5.65
C LEU A 216 -17.41 -5.39 6.27
N ALA A 217 -16.72 -6.43 6.74
CA ALA A 217 -15.39 -6.30 7.33
C ALA A 217 -14.36 -5.75 6.32
N THR A 218 -14.43 -6.12 5.03
CA THR A 218 -13.55 -5.55 3.99
C THR A 218 -13.80 -4.05 3.78
N MET A 219 -15.04 -3.60 3.87
CA MET A 219 -15.38 -2.17 3.78
C MET A 219 -14.83 -1.39 4.99
N ILE A 220 -14.98 -1.94 6.21
CA ILE A 220 -14.45 -1.36 7.45
C ILE A 220 -12.91 -1.31 7.39
N TYR A 221 -12.27 -2.35 6.86
CA TYR A 221 -10.84 -2.38 6.57
C TYR A 221 -10.43 -1.24 5.63
N GLY A 222 -11.14 -1.04 4.50
CA GLY A 222 -10.89 0.04 3.55
C GLY A 222 -10.99 1.43 4.16
N LEU A 223 -11.96 1.65 5.06
CA LEU A 223 -12.10 2.92 5.78
C LEU A 223 -10.81 3.29 6.53
N SER A 224 -10.26 2.34 7.25
CA SER A 224 -9.02 2.52 8.00
C SER A 224 -7.79 2.68 7.11
N GLU A 225 -7.70 1.89 6.04
CA GLU A 225 -6.59 1.95 5.08
C GLU A 225 -6.45 3.35 4.49
N GLY A 226 -7.56 3.94 4.04
CA GLY A 226 -7.56 5.26 3.43
C GLY A 226 -7.21 6.40 4.41
N LEU A 227 -7.42 6.22 5.71
CA LEU A 227 -6.98 7.19 6.72
C LEU A 227 -5.52 6.99 7.12
N MET A 228 -5.07 5.74 7.25
CA MET A 228 -3.79 5.40 7.86
C MET A 228 -2.60 5.69 6.95
N ILE A 229 -2.66 5.32 5.66
CA ILE A 229 -1.53 5.48 4.74
C ILE A 229 -1.12 6.96 4.59
N PRO A 230 -2.04 7.90 4.24
CA PRO A 230 -1.66 9.31 4.13
C PRO A 230 -1.20 9.90 5.46
N THR A 231 -1.80 9.48 6.59
CA THR A 231 -1.40 9.97 7.91
C THR A 231 0.02 9.55 8.27
N LEU A 232 0.42 8.31 7.96
CA LEU A 232 1.80 7.85 8.17
C LEU A 232 2.81 8.62 7.32
N GLN A 233 2.49 8.87 6.05
CA GLN A 233 3.35 9.67 5.16
C GLN A 233 3.49 11.11 5.67
N ASP A 234 2.40 11.72 6.10
CA ASP A 234 2.35 13.07 6.62
C ASP A 234 3.22 13.21 7.89
N LEU A 235 3.09 12.27 8.84
CA LEU A 235 3.90 12.24 10.05
C LEU A 235 5.40 12.10 9.79
N VAL A 236 5.81 11.32 8.79
CA VAL A 236 7.23 11.26 8.40
C VAL A 236 7.66 12.59 7.82
N ALA A 237 6.85 13.23 6.98
CA ALA A 237 7.17 14.52 6.37
C ALA A 237 7.23 15.65 7.41
N GLU A 238 6.34 15.64 8.43
CA GLU A 238 6.33 16.61 9.54
C GLU A 238 7.57 16.47 10.44
N ASN A 239 8.01 15.24 10.74
CA ASN A 239 9.14 14.97 11.63
C ASN A 239 10.51 15.00 10.92
N ALA A 240 10.52 15.13 9.60
CA ALA A 240 11.74 15.13 8.79
C ALA A 240 12.35 16.53 8.69
N PRO A 241 13.70 16.69 8.88
CA PRO A 241 14.39 17.90 8.48
C PRO A 241 14.13 18.20 7.00
N GLU A 242 13.95 19.47 6.64
CA GLU A 242 13.55 19.88 5.29
C GLU A 242 14.45 19.30 4.20
N GLN A 243 15.78 19.31 4.42
CA GLN A 243 16.79 18.80 3.50
C GLN A 243 16.77 17.28 3.34
N LEU A 244 16.24 16.54 4.32
CA LEU A 244 16.21 15.08 4.36
C LEU A 244 14.81 14.49 4.10
N ARG A 245 13.78 15.34 3.96
CA ARG A 245 12.38 14.90 3.79
C ARG A 245 12.19 13.95 2.62
N GLY A 246 12.79 14.26 1.48
CA GLY A 246 12.74 13.38 0.31
C GLY A 246 13.39 12.01 0.56
N ALA A 247 14.56 11.98 1.22
CA ALA A 247 15.26 10.74 1.54
C ALA A 247 14.49 9.89 2.56
N LEU A 248 13.87 10.51 3.57
CA LEU A 248 13.05 9.79 4.56
C LEU A 248 11.74 9.25 3.97
N LEU A 249 11.10 9.97 3.06
CA LEU A 249 9.95 9.45 2.30
C LEU A 249 10.34 8.30 1.36
N ALA A 250 11.56 8.33 0.79
CA ALA A 250 12.09 7.20 0.03
C ALA A 250 12.34 5.97 0.94
N MET A 251 12.85 6.16 2.16
CA MET A 251 12.99 5.07 3.15
C MET A 251 11.63 4.54 3.62
N TRP A 252 10.63 5.41 3.79
CA TRP A 252 9.24 5.01 4.06
C TRP A 252 8.71 4.09 2.95
N THR A 253 8.92 4.49 1.69
CA THR A 253 8.55 3.66 0.53
C THR A 253 9.32 2.34 0.53
N GLY A 254 10.61 2.35 0.87
CA GLY A 254 11.43 1.15 1.03
C GLY A 254 10.88 0.18 2.08
N ALA A 255 10.51 0.70 3.27
CA ALA A 255 9.89 -0.09 4.33
C ALA A 255 8.54 -0.69 3.89
N ALA A 256 7.71 0.09 3.17
CA ALA A 256 6.48 -0.40 2.56
C ALA A 256 6.75 -1.56 1.58
N ARG A 257 7.76 -1.44 0.72
CA ARG A 257 8.14 -2.50 -0.24
C ARG A 257 8.66 -3.76 0.43
N LEU A 258 9.41 -3.62 1.53
CA LEU A 258 9.82 -4.76 2.35
C LEU A 258 8.59 -5.48 2.90
N GLY A 259 7.64 -4.76 3.50
CA GLY A 259 6.38 -5.33 3.97
C GLY A 259 5.60 -6.03 2.85
N GLN A 260 5.48 -5.40 1.69
CA GLN A 260 4.85 -5.96 0.49
C GLN A 260 5.47 -7.29 0.05
N THR A 261 6.79 -7.45 0.21
CA THR A 261 7.51 -8.67 -0.17
C THR A 261 7.39 -9.75 0.91
N VAL A 262 7.60 -9.37 2.18
CA VAL A 262 7.62 -10.31 3.31
C VAL A 262 6.22 -10.85 3.62
N GLY A 263 5.17 -10.03 3.46
CA GLY A 263 3.79 -10.40 3.79
C GLY A 263 3.29 -11.67 3.11
N PRO A 264 3.29 -11.76 1.78
CA PRO A 264 2.87 -12.97 1.06
C PRO A 264 3.71 -14.20 1.41
N VAL A 265 5.03 -14.04 1.63
CA VAL A 265 5.91 -15.14 2.04
C VAL A 265 5.52 -15.66 3.43
N ALA A 266 5.34 -14.76 4.40
CA ALA A 266 4.93 -15.13 5.74
C ALA A 266 3.57 -15.85 5.76
N VAL A 267 2.60 -15.37 5.00
CA VAL A 267 1.29 -16.00 4.84
C VAL A 267 1.40 -17.37 4.18
N SER A 268 2.22 -17.50 3.14
CA SER A 268 2.43 -18.79 2.45
C SER A 268 3.03 -19.83 3.37
N LEU A 269 4.00 -19.45 4.22
CA LEU A 269 4.59 -20.32 5.23
C LEU A 269 3.55 -20.71 6.30
N ALA A 270 2.74 -19.76 6.77
CA ALA A 270 1.68 -20.02 7.74
C ALA A 270 0.62 -21.01 7.20
N LEU A 271 0.29 -20.92 5.91
CA LEU A 271 -0.65 -21.82 5.25
C LEU A 271 -0.17 -23.30 5.15
N MET A 272 1.11 -23.57 5.41
CA MET A 272 1.63 -24.94 5.47
C MET A 272 1.10 -25.72 6.69
N GLY A 273 0.71 -25.03 7.76
CA GLY A 273 0.25 -25.68 9.00
C GLY A 273 -1.03 -25.10 9.60
N LEU A 274 -1.52 -23.97 9.10
CA LEU A 274 -2.67 -23.26 9.67
C LEU A 274 -3.79 -23.07 8.64
N SER A 275 -5.03 -23.05 9.13
CA SER A 275 -6.18 -22.71 8.27
C SER A 275 -6.20 -21.21 7.95
N THR A 276 -6.87 -20.85 6.86
CA THR A 276 -7.03 -19.46 6.43
C THR A 276 -7.73 -18.61 7.49
N SER A 277 -8.79 -19.15 8.11
CA SER A 277 -9.53 -18.52 9.21
C SER A 277 -8.64 -18.26 10.42
N PHE A 278 -7.83 -19.24 10.82
CA PHE A 278 -6.95 -19.11 11.98
C PHE A 278 -5.87 -18.05 11.77
N ILE A 279 -5.31 -17.95 10.55
CA ILE A 279 -4.33 -16.91 10.21
C ILE A 279 -4.97 -15.52 10.31
N LEU A 280 -6.20 -15.33 9.79
CA LEU A 280 -6.93 -14.07 9.90
C LEU A 280 -7.20 -13.69 11.36
N ILE A 281 -7.59 -14.65 12.19
CA ILE A 281 -7.82 -14.46 13.62
C ILE A 281 -6.55 -14.04 14.35
N LEU A 282 -5.44 -14.76 14.12
CA LEU A 282 -4.15 -14.41 14.71
C LEU A 282 -3.70 -13.01 14.29
N ALA A 283 -3.86 -12.67 13.01
CA ALA A 283 -3.55 -11.36 12.48
C ALA A 283 -4.42 -10.27 13.14
N GLY A 284 -5.72 -10.53 13.32
CA GLY A 284 -6.63 -9.63 14.01
C GLY A 284 -6.20 -9.35 15.45
N ILE A 285 -5.88 -10.40 16.20
CA ILE A 285 -5.37 -10.29 17.57
C ILE A 285 -4.05 -9.50 17.59
N ALA A 286 -3.12 -9.81 16.68
CA ALA A 286 -1.84 -9.11 16.59
C ALA A 286 -2.03 -7.61 16.31
N MET A 287 -2.94 -7.23 15.41
CA MET A 287 -3.22 -5.82 15.09
C MET A 287 -3.84 -5.08 16.28
N ILE A 288 -4.74 -5.72 17.04
CA ILE A 288 -5.30 -5.16 18.28
C ILE A 288 -4.20 -4.95 19.31
N PHE A 289 -3.31 -5.92 19.47
CA PHE A 289 -2.16 -5.82 20.38
C PHE A 289 -1.22 -4.69 19.98
N ILE A 290 -0.89 -4.59 18.67
CA ILE A 290 -0.05 -3.52 18.13
C ILE A 290 -0.74 -2.16 18.31
N SER A 291 -2.06 -2.07 18.13
CA SER A 291 -2.84 -0.86 18.42
C SER A 291 -2.72 -0.45 19.89
N GLY A 292 -2.86 -1.39 20.82
CA GLY A 292 -2.67 -1.15 22.25
C GLY A 292 -1.26 -0.63 22.56
N LEU A 293 -0.24 -1.28 22.00
CA LEU A 293 1.15 -0.84 22.15
C LEU A 293 1.38 0.54 21.54
N ALA A 294 0.86 0.80 20.33
CA ALA A 294 0.96 2.10 19.67
C ALA A 294 0.26 3.20 20.47
N SER A 295 -0.86 2.91 21.14
CA SER A 295 -1.56 3.86 22.01
C SER A 295 -0.71 4.23 23.23
N PHE A 296 0.02 3.27 23.77
CA PHE A 296 0.94 3.48 24.90
C PHE A 296 2.17 4.30 24.47
N THR A 297 2.69 4.02 23.27
CA THR A 297 3.87 4.71 22.69
C THR A 297 3.50 5.90 21.79
N ARG A 298 2.26 6.41 21.85
CA ARG A 298 1.79 7.51 20.99
C ARG A 298 2.66 8.77 21.06
N THR A 299 3.37 8.99 22.16
CA THR A 299 4.36 10.07 22.36
C THR A 299 5.57 9.93 21.43
N LEU A 300 5.86 8.72 20.94
CA LEU A 300 6.92 8.45 19.96
C LEU A 300 6.50 8.76 18.52
N ILE A 301 5.19 8.83 18.27
CA ILE A 301 4.60 9.12 16.94
C ILE A 301 4.34 10.62 16.79
N VAL A 302 4.09 11.31 17.91
CA VAL A 302 3.89 12.77 17.98
C VAL A 302 5.22 13.42 18.36
N SER A 303 5.71 14.38 17.56
CA SER A 303 6.94 15.10 17.89
C SER A 303 6.78 15.89 19.20
N PRO A 304 7.79 15.93 20.08
CA PRO A 304 7.78 16.72 21.31
C PRO A 304 7.57 18.24 21.10
N GLU A 305 7.87 18.74 19.90
CA GLU A 305 7.72 20.18 19.57
C GLU A 305 6.27 20.63 19.39
N ALA A 306 5.35 19.72 19.03
CA ALA A 306 3.93 20.07 18.91
C ALA A 306 3.26 20.40 20.26
N ASP A 307 3.85 19.95 21.38
CA ASP A 307 3.33 20.21 22.74
C ASP A 307 3.77 21.58 23.28
N GLN A 308 4.81 22.18 22.70
CA GLN A 308 5.29 23.51 23.15
C GLN A 308 4.49 24.67 22.55
N THR A 309 3.82 24.49 21.41
CA THR A 309 2.98 25.51 20.79
C THR A 309 1.59 25.63 21.43
N GLY A 310 1.16 24.64 22.22
CA GLY A 310 -0.09 24.68 23.00
C GLY A 310 -0.05 25.54 24.26
N ARG A 311 1.13 26.04 24.70
CA ARG A 311 1.28 26.82 25.93
C ARG A 311 1.26 28.35 25.77
N PHE A 312 1.05 28.88 24.58
CA PHE A 312 1.03 30.35 24.34
C PHE A 312 -0.33 30.93 23.94
N ASN A 313 -1.43 30.21 24.11
CA ASN A 313 -2.78 30.78 23.97
C ASN A 313 -3.61 30.43 25.21
N GLY A 314 -3.30 31.06 26.32
CA GLY A 314 -4.11 31.20 27.53
C GLY A 314 -4.37 32.65 27.81
#